data_9174496f947dc89b6452c91ade43c940
#
_entry.id   9174496f947dc89b6452c91ade43c940
#
_cell.length_a   1.000
_cell.length_b   1.000
_cell.length_c   1.000
_cell.angle_alpha   90.00
_cell.angle_beta   90.00
_cell.angle_gamma   90.00
#
_symmetry.space_group_name_H-M   'P 1'
#
loop_
_entity.id
_entity.type
_entity.pdbx_description
1 polymer ?
#
loop_
_entity_poly.entity_id
_entity_poly.type
_entity_poly.pdbx_seq_one_letter_code
_entity_poly.pdbx_strand_id
1 'polypeptide(L)'
;TYAAPLRVEVRLFNRETGEVKEQEIFMGDMPMMTDSGTFVINGAERVIVSQLVRSPSVYFNREIDKSGRELITSQIIPTRGTWLEFETDARDVLYVRIDRTRKVTLTTLLRAFGLSTDEDIFKMFGEDEYLKNTIAKDSTKNTDEALIEIYEKLRPGEPVTLDSSKNQIITRFFDEFRYCLLYTSPSP
;
A
#
# COMPACT_ATOMS: atom_id res chain seq x y z
N THR A 1 -20.86 -29.95 0.75
CA THR A 1 -20.23 -28.95 -0.16
C THR A 1 -19.81 -29.68 -1.43
N TYR A 2 -20.18 -29.14 -2.58
CA TYR A 2 -19.69 -29.64 -3.88
C TYR A 2 -18.31 -29.03 -4.13
N ALA A 3 -17.25 -29.85 -3.98
CA ALA A 3 -15.86 -29.40 -4.01
C ALA A 3 -14.95 -30.45 -4.68
N ALA A 4 -13.80 -29.98 -5.16
CA ALA A 4 -12.71 -30.81 -5.65
C ALA A 4 -11.42 -30.50 -4.90
N PRO A 5 -10.55 -31.50 -4.65
CA PRO A 5 -9.27 -31.26 -3.98
C PRO A 5 -8.31 -30.51 -4.93
N LEU A 6 -7.77 -29.39 -4.44
CA LEU A 6 -6.68 -28.69 -5.11
C LEU A 6 -5.35 -29.31 -4.67
N ARG A 7 -4.60 -29.82 -5.61
CA ARG A 7 -3.27 -30.39 -5.42
C ARG A 7 -2.27 -29.68 -6.31
N VAL A 8 -1.09 -29.45 -5.81
CA VAL A 8 -0.01 -28.77 -6.51
C VAL A 8 1.22 -29.67 -6.52
N GLU A 9 1.76 -29.90 -7.70
CA GLU A 9 3.06 -30.56 -7.86
C GLU A 9 4.17 -29.54 -7.61
N VAL A 10 5.01 -29.79 -6.59
CA VAL A 10 6.09 -28.91 -6.20
C VAL A 10 7.42 -29.59 -6.52
N ARG A 11 8.30 -28.86 -7.20
CA ARG A 11 9.66 -29.27 -7.50
C ARG A 11 10.64 -28.44 -6.68
N LEU A 12 11.38 -29.11 -5.80
CA LEU A 12 12.45 -28.50 -5.05
C LEU A 12 13.79 -28.81 -5.76
N PHE A 13 14.43 -27.77 -6.25
CA PHE A 13 15.76 -27.87 -6.85
C PHE A 13 16.81 -27.39 -5.87
N ASN A 14 17.68 -28.31 -5.41
CA ASN A 14 18.83 -27.94 -4.61
C ASN A 14 19.98 -27.49 -5.54
N ARG A 15 20.35 -26.20 -5.46
CA ARG A 15 21.36 -25.60 -6.33
C ARG A 15 22.78 -26.09 -6.04
N GLU A 16 23.05 -26.57 -4.82
CA GLU A 16 24.39 -27.03 -4.41
C GLU A 16 24.63 -28.47 -4.83
N THR A 17 23.62 -29.34 -4.65
CA THR A 17 23.75 -30.78 -4.94
C THR A 17 23.22 -31.18 -6.31
N GLY A 18 22.48 -30.31 -6.99
CA GLY A 18 21.76 -30.61 -8.24
C GLY A 18 20.58 -31.56 -8.07
N GLU A 19 20.22 -31.93 -6.85
CA GLU A 19 19.14 -32.86 -6.57
C GLU A 19 17.77 -32.20 -6.79
N VAL A 20 16.87 -32.92 -7.47
CA VAL A 20 15.49 -32.50 -7.68
C VAL A 20 14.57 -33.41 -6.90
N LYS A 21 13.74 -32.86 -6.03
CA LYS A 21 12.67 -33.60 -5.33
C LYS A 21 11.32 -33.09 -5.82
N GLU A 22 10.47 -34.01 -6.23
CA GLU A 22 9.10 -33.73 -6.66
C GLU A 22 8.12 -34.35 -5.67
N GLN A 23 7.12 -33.58 -5.30
CA GLN A 23 6.06 -34.03 -4.40
C GLN A 23 4.76 -33.32 -4.70
N GLU A 24 3.66 -34.07 -4.72
CA GLU A 24 2.30 -33.52 -4.77
C GLU A 24 1.84 -33.11 -3.37
N ILE A 25 1.43 -31.85 -3.22
CA ILE A 25 0.97 -31.28 -1.96
C ILE A 25 -0.52 -30.95 -2.07
N PHE A 26 -1.30 -31.44 -1.10
CA PHE A 26 -2.70 -31.05 -0.95
C PHE A 26 -2.81 -29.64 -0.36
N MET A 27 -3.47 -28.74 -1.09
CA MET A 27 -3.63 -27.33 -0.69
C MET A 27 -4.97 -27.07 -0.01
N GLY A 28 -5.98 -27.89 -0.25
CA GLY A 28 -7.31 -27.73 0.30
C GLY A 28 -8.40 -28.12 -0.70
N ASP A 29 -9.65 -28.09 -0.27
CA ASP A 29 -10.81 -28.32 -1.12
C ASP A 29 -11.32 -27.01 -1.70
N MET A 30 -11.48 -26.95 -3.01
CA MET A 30 -12.02 -25.80 -3.73
C MET A 30 -13.48 -26.05 -4.10
N PRO A 31 -14.42 -25.16 -3.71
CA PRO A 31 -15.80 -25.26 -4.17
C PRO A 31 -15.88 -25.24 -5.70
N MET A 32 -16.65 -26.15 -6.24
CA MET A 32 -16.88 -26.24 -7.67
C MET A 32 -18.14 -25.48 -8.06
N MET A 33 -18.06 -24.74 -9.17
CA MET A 33 -19.21 -24.06 -9.74
C MET A 33 -20.12 -25.07 -10.44
N THR A 34 -21.42 -24.95 -10.25
CA THR A 34 -22.43 -25.73 -10.99
C THR A 34 -22.66 -25.13 -12.38
N ASP A 35 -23.35 -25.88 -13.25
CA ASP A 35 -23.68 -25.40 -14.61
C ASP A 35 -24.56 -24.14 -14.61
N SER A 36 -25.30 -23.89 -13.51
CA SER A 36 -26.12 -22.68 -13.31
C SER A 36 -25.35 -21.50 -12.72
N GLY A 37 -24.03 -21.62 -12.49
CA GLY A 37 -23.20 -20.55 -11.94
C GLY A 37 -23.32 -20.39 -10.42
N THR A 38 -23.74 -21.42 -9.71
CA THR A 38 -23.91 -21.43 -8.26
C THR A 38 -22.87 -22.33 -7.59
N PHE A 39 -22.76 -22.22 -6.27
CA PHE A 39 -21.92 -23.07 -5.42
C PHE A 39 -22.76 -23.74 -4.35
N VAL A 40 -22.56 -25.03 -4.13
CA VAL A 40 -23.23 -25.77 -3.05
C VAL A 40 -22.34 -25.78 -1.82
N ILE A 41 -22.66 -24.98 -0.82
CA ILE A 41 -21.91 -24.86 0.44
C ILE A 41 -22.81 -25.32 1.59
N ASN A 42 -22.37 -26.34 2.33
CA ASN A 42 -23.12 -26.93 3.45
C ASN A 42 -24.56 -27.30 3.09
N GLY A 43 -24.76 -27.86 1.90
CA GLY A 43 -26.08 -28.26 1.43
C GLY A 43 -26.98 -27.14 0.88
N ALA A 44 -26.53 -25.87 0.97
CA ALA A 44 -27.25 -24.73 0.42
C ALA A 44 -26.62 -24.24 -0.88
N GLU A 45 -27.45 -24.01 -1.88
CA GLU A 45 -27.04 -23.41 -3.14
C GLU A 45 -26.86 -21.91 -2.95
N ARG A 46 -25.66 -21.40 -3.28
CA ARG A 46 -25.26 -20.01 -3.09
C ARG A 46 -24.72 -19.42 -4.37
N VAL A 47 -24.84 -18.13 -4.52
CA VAL A 47 -24.30 -17.38 -5.64
C VAL A 47 -23.39 -16.26 -5.11
N ILE A 48 -22.34 -15.94 -5.85
CA ILE A 48 -21.49 -14.78 -5.54
C ILE A 48 -22.18 -13.53 -6.06
N VAL A 49 -22.44 -12.61 -5.14
CA VAL A 49 -23.04 -11.30 -5.47
C VAL A 49 -21.95 -10.33 -5.85
N SER A 50 -22.09 -9.68 -7.00
CA SER A 50 -21.19 -8.60 -7.41
C SER A 50 -21.27 -7.44 -6.44
N GLN A 51 -20.11 -6.92 -6.03
CA GLN A 51 -20.00 -5.78 -5.13
C GLN A 51 -19.46 -4.57 -5.87
N LEU A 52 -20.04 -3.41 -5.62
CA LEU A 52 -19.50 -2.15 -6.08
C LEU A 52 -18.29 -1.78 -5.21
N VAL A 53 -17.16 -1.56 -5.84
CA VAL A 53 -15.94 -1.07 -5.21
C VAL A 53 -15.60 0.32 -5.75
N ARG A 54 -14.88 1.10 -4.97
CA ARG A 54 -14.38 2.40 -5.43
C ARG A 54 -13.38 2.17 -6.57
N SER A 55 -13.48 2.98 -7.63
CA SER A 55 -12.51 2.93 -8.73
C SER A 55 -11.12 3.36 -8.25
N PRO A 56 -10.05 2.86 -8.86
CA PRO A 56 -8.71 3.41 -8.64
C PRO A 56 -8.70 4.88 -9.01
N SER A 57 -8.33 5.74 -8.09
CA SER A 57 -8.30 7.20 -8.30
C SER A 57 -7.72 7.92 -7.09
N VAL A 58 -7.63 9.24 -7.21
CA VAL A 58 -7.38 10.15 -6.10
C VAL A 58 -8.71 10.74 -5.65
N TYR A 59 -9.02 10.60 -4.37
CA TYR A 59 -10.24 11.11 -3.74
C TYR A 59 -9.89 12.23 -2.78
N PHE A 60 -10.68 13.29 -2.81
CA PHE A 60 -10.57 14.41 -1.88
C PHE A 60 -11.84 14.50 -1.06
N ASN A 61 -11.69 14.61 0.25
CA ASN A 61 -12.78 14.82 1.19
C ASN A 61 -12.53 16.09 1.99
N ARG A 62 -13.62 16.75 2.36
CA ARG A 62 -13.60 17.92 3.20
C ARG A 62 -14.51 17.65 4.41
N GLU A 63 -13.95 17.71 5.58
CA GLU A 63 -14.65 17.49 6.83
C GLU A 63 -14.53 18.74 7.69
N ILE A 64 -15.57 19.03 8.46
CA ILE A 64 -15.56 20.12 9.42
C ILE A 64 -15.35 19.49 10.80
N ASP A 65 -14.27 19.84 11.48
CA ASP A 65 -13.99 19.41 12.84
C ASP A 65 -14.97 20.05 13.84
N LYS A 66 -15.04 19.48 15.03
CA LYS A 66 -15.87 19.98 16.16
C LYS A 66 -15.59 21.45 16.52
N SER A 67 -14.38 21.95 16.17
CA SER A 67 -13.96 23.33 16.34
C SER A 67 -14.40 24.27 15.20
N GLY A 68 -15.10 23.75 14.18
CA GLY A 68 -15.51 24.52 12.98
C GLY A 68 -14.40 24.69 11.94
N ARG A 69 -13.26 24.03 12.10
CA ARG A 69 -12.16 24.04 11.10
C ARG A 69 -12.43 23.07 9.98
N GLU A 70 -12.07 23.46 8.80
CA GLU A 70 -12.06 22.59 7.65
C GLU A 70 -10.80 21.73 7.63
N LEU A 71 -10.99 20.41 7.63
CA LEU A 71 -9.94 19.42 7.46
C LEU A 71 -10.05 18.84 6.05
N ILE A 72 -8.99 18.93 5.30
CA ILE A 72 -8.90 18.33 3.97
C ILE A 72 -8.16 17.01 4.11
N THR A 73 -8.79 15.96 3.62
CA THR A 73 -8.20 14.63 3.52
C THR A 73 -8.17 14.19 2.07
N SER A 74 -7.15 13.45 1.69
CA SER A 74 -7.05 12.87 0.35
C SER A 74 -6.64 11.40 0.45
N GLN A 75 -7.13 10.59 -0.47
CA GLN A 75 -6.80 9.17 -0.55
C GLN A 75 -6.40 8.82 -1.97
N ILE A 76 -5.26 8.17 -2.13
CA ILE A 76 -4.84 7.56 -3.38
C ILE A 76 -5.13 6.05 -3.28
N ILE A 77 -6.04 5.59 -4.12
CA ILE A 77 -6.45 4.18 -4.20
C ILE A 77 -5.96 3.63 -5.53
N PRO A 78 -4.95 2.72 -5.54
CA PRO A 78 -4.50 2.05 -6.74
C PRO A 78 -5.41 0.88 -7.11
N THR A 79 -5.29 0.35 -8.31
CA THR A 79 -5.97 -0.91 -8.71
C THR A 79 -5.51 -2.07 -7.87
N ARG A 80 -4.21 -2.16 -7.64
CA ARG A 80 -3.57 -3.14 -6.76
C ARG A 80 -2.40 -2.46 -6.06
N GLY A 81 -2.28 -2.61 -4.75
CA GLY A 81 -1.15 -2.10 -3.99
C GLY A 81 -1.55 -1.28 -2.78
N THR A 82 -0.61 -0.49 -2.32
CA THR A 82 -0.66 0.26 -1.06
C THR A 82 -1.53 1.50 -1.18
N TRP A 83 -2.46 1.67 -0.27
CA TRP A 83 -3.24 2.89 -0.15
C TRP A 83 -2.41 3.99 0.52
N LEU A 84 -2.53 5.20 0.00
CA LEU A 84 -1.99 6.40 0.63
C LEU A 84 -3.15 7.29 1.08
N GLU A 85 -3.15 7.63 2.36
CA GLU A 85 -4.15 8.51 2.95
C GLU A 85 -3.44 9.75 3.49
N PHE A 86 -3.81 10.92 3.00
CA PHE A 86 -3.26 12.20 3.41
C PHE A 86 -4.26 12.89 4.33
N GLU A 87 -3.80 13.43 5.44
CA GLU A 87 -4.60 14.15 6.41
C GLU A 87 -3.90 15.45 6.85
N THR A 88 -4.68 16.48 7.07
CA THR A 88 -4.20 17.72 7.68
C THR A 88 -4.54 17.72 9.16
N ASP A 89 -3.60 18.06 10.02
CA ASP A 89 -3.80 18.17 11.46
C ASP A 89 -4.32 19.59 11.83
N ALA A 90 -4.83 19.71 13.05
CA ALA A 90 -5.28 21.01 13.63
C ALA A 90 -4.19 22.10 13.72
N ARG A 91 -2.93 21.74 13.49
CA ARG A 91 -1.77 22.64 13.44
C ARG A 91 -1.30 22.95 12.02
N ASP A 92 -2.12 22.64 11.02
CA ASP A 92 -1.82 22.80 9.61
C ASP A 92 -0.56 22.01 9.16
N VAL A 93 -0.36 20.84 9.79
CA VAL A 93 0.71 19.88 9.43
C VAL A 93 0.12 18.77 8.58
N LEU A 94 0.79 18.46 7.49
CA LEU A 94 0.39 17.41 6.56
C LEU A 94 1.01 16.06 6.97
N TYR A 95 0.15 15.07 7.10
CA TYR A 95 0.54 13.69 7.40
C TYR A 95 0.10 12.73 6.31
N VAL A 96 0.79 11.62 6.22
CA VAL A 96 0.43 10.51 5.35
C VAL A 96 0.41 9.21 6.11
N ARG A 97 -0.57 8.36 5.82
CA ARG A 97 -0.66 6.97 6.26
C ARG A 97 -0.44 6.04 5.07
N ILE A 98 0.39 5.07 5.27
CA ILE A 98 0.70 4.04 4.29
C ILE A 98 0.05 2.75 4.75
N ASP A 99 -0.93 2.21 3.99
CA ASP A 99 -1.65 0.96 4.35
C ASP A 99 -2.24 0.97 5.77
N ARG A 100 -2.86 2.06 6.18
CA ARG A 100 -3.46 2.23 7.53
C ARG A 100 -2.46 2.09 8.69
N THR A 101 -1.16 2.23 8.43
CA THR A 101 -0.14 2.24 9.49
C THR A 101 -0.14 3.55 10.27
N ARG A 102 0.81 3.71 11.19
CA ARG A 102 1.01 4.96 11.91
C ARG A 102 1.39 6.07 10.93
N LYS A 103 0.84 7.25 11.13
CA LYS A 103 1.11 8.41 10.28
C LYS A 103 2.57 8.86 10.36
N VAL A 104 3.10 9.28 9.22
CA VAL A 104 4.37 9.99 9.05
C VAL A 104 4.09 11.37 8.52
N THR A 105 5.04 12.30 8.65
CA THR A 105 4.90 13.61 7.97
C THR A 105 4.96 13.43 6.46
N LEU A 106 4.25 14.28 5.71
CA LEU A 106 4.28 14.22 4.25
C LEU A 106 5.71 14.38 3.72
N THR A 107 6.48 15.27 4.35
CA THR A 107 7.88 15.55 3.98
C THR A 107 8.78 14.32 4.13
N THR A 108 8.58 13.49 5.15
CA THR A 108 9.27 12.20 5.29
C THR A 108 9.02 11.30 4.07
N LEU A 109 7.76 11.22 3.59
CA LEU A 109 7.47 10.42 2.39
C LEU A 109 8.11 11.03 1.13
N LEU A 110 8.06 12.35 0.96
CA LEU A 110 8.68 13.04 -0.16
C LEU A 110 10.20 12.86 -0.19
N ARG A 111 10.86 12.92 0.97
CA ARG A 111 12.30 12.62 1.08
C ARG A 111 12.62 11.17 0.72
N ALA A 112 11.80 10.22 1.17
CA ALA A 112 11.97 8.81 0.82
C ALA A 112 11.79 8.55 -0.69
N PHE A 113 11.02 9.40 -1.39
CA PHE A 113 10.84 9.34 -2.85
C PHE A 113 11.92 10.11 -3.62
N GLY A 114 12.90 10.71 -2.94
CA GLY A 114 14.07 11.32 -3.56
C GLY A 114 14.17 12.85 -3.47
N LEU A 115 13.18 13.54 -2.89
CA LEU A 115 13.27 14.97 -2.60
C LEU A 115 14.01 15.19 -1.28
N SER A 116 15.33 15.05 -1.33
CA SER A 116 16.16 14.95 -0.12
C SER A 116 16.18 16.22 0.72
N THR A 117 16.18 17.39 0.10
CA THR A 117 16.32 18.69 0.77
C THR A 117 15.01 19.45 0.88
N ASP A 118 14.93 20.38 1.82
CA ASP A 118 13.77 21.28 1.94
C ASP A 118 13.62 22.15 0.70
N GLU A 119 14.73 22.55 0.09
CA GLU A 119 14.77 23.34 -1.14
C GLU A 119 14.15 22.57 -2.32
N ASP A 120 14.42 21.26 -2.45
CA ASP A 120 13.83 20.42 -3.49
C ASP A 120 12.30 20.32 -3.32
N ILE A 121 11.84 20.20 -2.08
CA ILE A 121 10.42 20.15 -1.76
C ILE A 121 9.75 21.49 -2.11
N PHE A 122 10.33 22.62 -1.70
CA PHE A 122 9.79 23.92 -2.03
C PHE A 122 9.83 24.24 -3.53
N LYS A 123 10.88 23.80 -4.22
CA LYS A 123 10.99 23.95 -5.68
C LYS A 123 9.90 23.22 -6.43
N MET A 124 9.48 22.06 -5.93
CA MET A 124 8.46 21.22 -6.57
C MET A 124 7.03 21.68 -6.25
N PHE A 125 6.75 22.03 -5.00
CA PHE A 125 5.38 22.29 -4.51
C PHE A 125 5.11 23.77 -4.22
N GLY A 126 6.13 24.61 -4.23
CA GLY A 126 6.03 26.02 -3.81
C GLY A 126 6.20 26.20 -2.31
N GLU A 127 6.34 27.47 -1.91
CA GLU A 127 6.43 27.84 -0.50
C GLU A 127 5.03 28.06 0.09
N ASP A 128 4.43 26.99 0.61
CA ASP A 128 3.16 27.04 1.31
C ASP A 128 3.36 26.94 2.84
N GLU A 129 2.47 27.55 3.60
CA GLU A 129 2.49 27.55 5.06
C GLU A 129 2.32 26.14 5.62
N TYR A 130 1.47 25.32 5.03
CA TYR A 130 1.31 23.89 5.39
C TYR A 130 2.61 23.10 5.25
N LEU A 131 3.37 23.34 4.18
CA LEU A 131 4.65 22.68 3.98
C LEU A 131 5.70 23.16 4.97
N LYS A 132 5.76 24.47 5.26
CA LYS A 132 6.67 25.04 6.26
C LYS A 132 6.42 24.43 7.63
N ASN A 133 5.16 24.34 8.06
CA ASN A 133 4.77 23.72 9.32
C ASN A 133 5.10 22.23 9.35
N THR A 134 4.94 21.53 8.22
CA THR A 134 5.25 20.12 8.10
C THR A 134 6.74 19.85 8.19
N ILE A 135 7.57 20.64 7.51
CA ILE A 135 9.04 20.59 7.58
C ILE A 135 9.53 20.88 9.01
N ALA A 136 8.97 21.88 9.68
CA ALA A 136 9.33 22.18 11.06
C ALA A 136 8.99 21.03 12.03
N LYS A 137 8.03 20.18 11.69
CA LYS A 137 7.63 18.99 12.46
C LYS A 137 8.39 17.72 12.07
N ASP A 138 8.99 17.70 10.89
CA ASP A 138 9.71 16.55 10.36
C ASP A 138 10.99 16.28 11.18
N SER A 139 11.19 15.02 11.58
CA SER A 139 12.39 14.56 12.27
C SER A 139 13.53 14.19 11.31
N THR A 140 13.22 13.99 10.03
CA THR A 140 14.17 13.53 9.03
C THR A 140 14.77 14.68 8.24
N LYS A 141 16.05 14.57 7.87
CA LYS A 141 16.77 15.62 7.13
C LYS A 141 17.22 15.19 5.75
N ASN A 142 17.22 13.90 5.48
CA ASN A 142 17.69 13.33 4.23
C ASN A 142 16.86 12.08 3.84
N THR A 143 17.10 11.60 2.63
CA THR A 143 16.42 10.43 2.07
C THR A 143 16.65 9.18 2.91
N ASP A 144 17.86 8.97 3.41
CA ASP A 144 18.22 7.73 4.13
C ASP A 144 17.52 7.65 5.48
N GLU A 145 17.46 8.75 6.24
CA GLU A 145 16.70 8.83 7.48
C GLU A 145 15.21 8.63 7.26
N ALA A 146 14.66 9.23 6.21
CA ALA A 146 13.25 9.09 5.85
C ALA A 146 12.88 7.64 5.49
N LEU A 147 13.73 6.95 4.74
CA LEU A 147 13.55 5.54 4.41
C LEU A 147 13.54 4.64 5.65
N ILE A 148 14.45 4.89 6.58
CA ILE A 148 14.55 4.16 7.85
C ILE A 148 13.29 4.41 8.69
N GLU A 149 12.85 5.65 8.87
CA GLU A 149 11.66 6.00 9.65
C GLU A 149 10.39 5.33 9.09
N ILE A 150 10.23 5.34 7.76
CA ILE A 150 9.08 4.69 7.12
C ILE A 150 9.15 3.17 7.33
N TYR A 151 10.32 2.56 7.19
CA TYR A 151 10.50 1.12 7.37
C TYR A 151 10.13 0.69 8.80
N GLU A 152 10.62 1.38 9.82
CA GLU A 152 10.29 1.11 11.23
C GLU A 152 8.80 1.16 11.52
N LYS A 153 8.07 2.10 10.86
CA LYS A 153 6.62 2.21 11.00
C LYS A 153 5.85 1.12 10.26
N LEU A 154 6.37 0.67 9.12
CA LEU A 154 5.77 -0.41 8.32
C LEU A 154 6.03 -1.80 8.92
N ARG A 155 7.20 -2.00 9.54
CA ARG A 155 7.65 -3.29 10.09
C ARG A 155 8.28 -3.11 11.48
N PRO A 156 7.47 -2.81 12.48
CA PRO A 156 7.98 -2.63 13.84
C PRO A 156 8.61 -3.93 14.37
N GLY A 157 9.85 -3.82 14.91
CA GLY A 157 10.57 -4.94 15.50
C GLY A 157 11.49 -5.73 14.57
N GLU A 158 11.54 -5.41 13.27
CA GLU A 158 12.53 -5.98 12.37
C GLU A 158 13.83 -5.15 12.38
N PRO A 159 15.01 -5.79 12.19
CA PRO A 159 16.27 -5.05 12.05
C PRO A 159 16.24 -4.18 10.77
N VAL A 160 16.55 -2.90 10.95
CA VAL A 160 16.50 -1.92 9.88
C VAL A 160 17.86 -1.83 9.20
N THR A 161 17.90 -2.01 7.88
CA THR A 161 19.03 -1.70 7.02
C THR A 161 18.59 -0.77 5.91
N LEU A 162 19.49 0.07 5.42
CA LEU A 162 19.19 1.01 4.34
C LEU A 162 18.70 0.30 3.07
N ASP A 163 19.35 -0.81 2.71
CA ASP A 163 18.99 -1.59 1.52
C ASP A 163 17.59 -2.22 1.65
N SER A 164 17.28 -2.78 2.83
CA SER A 164 15.95 -3.32 3.11
C SER A 164 14.87 -2.23 3.02
N SER A 165 15.17 -1.03 3.54
CA SER A 165 14.25 0.10 3.50
C SER A 165 14.01 0.59 2.07
N LYS A 166 15.05 0.72 1.25
CA LYS A 166 14.95 1.05 -0.18
C LYS A 166 14.11 0.03 -0.94
N ASN A 167 14.44 -1.25 -0.79
CA ASN A 167 13.72 -2.34 -1.45
C ASN A 167 12.24 -2.38 -1.04
N GLN A 168 11.92 -2.08 0.22
CA GLN A 168 10.55 -2.02 0.71
C GLN A 168 9.74 -0.92 0.00
N ILE A 169 10.31 0.27 -0.16
CA ILE A 169 9.66 1.39 -0.87
C ILE A 169 9.50 1.07 -2.35
N ILE A 170 10.56 0.57 -3.01
CA ILE A 170 10.52 0.20 -4.43
C ILE A 170 9.44 -0.86 -4.66
N THR A 171 9.43 -1.93 -3.89
CA THR A 171 8.45 -3.02 -4.04
C THR A 171 7.01 -2.56 -3.77
N ARG A 172 6.81 -1.58 -2.88
CA ARG A 172 5.46 -1.11 -2.54
C ARG A 172 4.89 -0.12 -3.53
N PHE A 173 5.71 0.79 -4.06
CA PHE A 173 5.23 1.95 -4.81
C PHE A 173 5.66 1.97 -6.27
N PHE A 174 6.74 1.27 -6.61
CA PHE A 174 7.35 1.32 -7.94
C PHE A 174 7.42 -0.04 -8.63
N ASP A 175 6.90 -1.10 -8.02
CA ASP A 175 6.75 -2.41 -8.67
C ASP A 175 5.53 -2.38 -9.60
N GLU A 176 5.76 -2.52 -10.89
CA GLU A 176 4.72 -2.50 -11.93
C GLU A 176 3.65 -3.56 -11.74
N PHE A 177 3.97 -4.69 -11.12
CA PHE A 177 3.02 -5.77 -10.85
C PHE A 177 2.15 -5.53 -9.62
N ARG A 178 2.61 -4.67 -8.70
CA ARG A 178 1.92 -4.41 -7.44
C ARG A 178 1.25 -3.05 -7.38
N TYR A 179 1.91 -2.03 -7.90
CA TYR A 179 1.43 -0.65 -7.82
C TYR A 179 1.22 -0.08 -9.20
N CYS A 180 0.00 -0.06 -9.65
CA CYS A 180 -0.36 0.39 -10.98
C CYS A 180 -1.29 1.60 -10.91
N LEU A 181 -0.76 2.77 -10.62
CA LEU A 181 -1.50 4.04 -10.78
C LEU A 181 -1.55 4.49 -12.23
N LEU A 182 -0.47 4.22 -13.00
CA LEU A 182 -0.31 4.73 -14.37
C LEU A 182 -1.10 3.95 -15.42
N TYR A 183 -1.32 2.65 -15.23
CA TYR A 183 -1.92 1.79 -16.25
C TYR A 183 -3.44 1.62 -16.14
N THR A 184 -4.06 2.09 -15.08
CA THR A 184 -5.45 1.75 -14.77
C THR A 184 -6.33 2.92 -14.39
N SER A 185 -5.84 4.15 -14.50
CA SER A 185 -6.74 5.29 -14.52
C SER A 185 -7.51 5.19 -15.85
N PRO A 186 -8.82 4.85 -15.84
CA PRO A 186 -9.59 5.09 -17.03
C PRO A 186 -9.46 6.57 -17.32
N SER A 187 -8.88 6.87 -18.47
CA SER A 187 -8.90 8.24 -18.98
C SER A 187 -10.33 8.73 -18.93
N PRO A 188 -10.61 9.90 -18.37
CA PRO A 188 -11.94 10.45 -18.37
C PRO A 188 -12.46 10.62 -19.78
#